data_e8d36718dcb956775cc8399c9153a73b
#
_entry.id   e8d36718dcb956775cc8399c9153a73b
#
_cell.length_a   1.000
_cell.length_b   1.000
_cell.length_c   1.000
_cell.angle_alpha   90.00
_cell.angle_beta   90.00
_cell.angle_gamma   90.00
#
_symmetry.space_group_name_H-M   'P 1'
#
loop_
_entity.id
_entity.type
_entity.pdbx_description
1 polymer ?
#
loop_
_entity_poly.entity_id
_entity_poly.type
_entity_poly.pdbx_seq_one_letter_code
_entity_poly.pdbx_strand_id
1 'polypeptide(L)'
;MELAAWTPRALSVLRIVTGLLFLEHGTGKLLGFPPSNHAAPTLFSLIEVQGVLELVGGFLILIGLFTRPAAFILAGDMAVAYFMAHAPKSFFPTINGGQLAILFCFVFLYLVFQAVGSGARTNGWRACADADQPRASKDSAALRCTIIIKKRPQVMSS
;
A
#
# COMPACT_ATOMS: atom_id res chain seq x y z
N MET A 1 18.59 -12.64 16.14
CA MET A 1 17.11 -12.54 15.96
C MET A 1 16.83 -12.11 14.54
N GLU A 2 16.13 -12.93 13.76
CA GLU A 2 15.86 -12.66 12.35
C GLU A 2 14.68 -11.71 12.21
N LEU A 3 14.92 -10.40 12.31
CA LEU A 3 13.89 -9.36 12.08
C LEU A 3 13.24 -9.47 10.70
N ALA A 4 13.97 -10.00 9.72
CA ALA A 4 13.46 -10.23 8.37
C ALA A 4 12.24 -11.18 8.31
N ALA A 5 12.13 -12.14 9.24
CA ALA A 5 10.99 -13.05 9.31
C ALA A 5 9.69 -12.37 9.79
N TRP A 6 9.80 -11.23 10.48
CA TRP A 6 8.65 -10.48 10.98
C TRP A 6 8.12 -9.42 10.00
N THR A 7 8.92 -9.06 8.99
CA THR A 7 8.56 -8.04 7.99
C THR A 7 7.19 -8.27 7.35
N PRO A 8 6.81 -9.49 6.87
CA PRO A 8 5.49 -9.67 6.26
C PRO A 8 4.33 -9.54 7.26
N ARG A 9 4.56 -9.90 8.53
CA ARG A 9 3.56 -9.73 9.59
C ARG A 9 3.35 -8.25 9.93
N ALA A 10 4.45 -7.51 10.09
CA ALA A 10 4.41 -6.07 10.35
C ALA A 10 3.71 -5.31 9.21
N LEU A 11 3.96 -5.68 7.95
CA LEU A 11 3.27 -5.12 6.79
C LEU A 11 1.78 -5.43 6.77
N SER A 12 1.38 -6.64 7.17
CA SER A 12 -0.02 -7.02 7.27
C SER A 12 -0.74 -6.21 8.36
N VAL A 13 -0.10 -6.03 9.51
CA VAL A 13 -0.63 -5.19 10.60
C VAL A 13 -0.75 -3.73 10.15
N LEU A 14 0.30 -3.17 9.54
CA LEU A 14 0.29 -1.80 9.02
C LEU A 14 -0.88 -1.60 8.04
N ARG A 15 -1.07 -2.54 7.11
CA ARG A 15 -2.15 -2.49 6.13
C ARG A 15 -3.54 -2.52 6.79
N ILE A 16 -3.75 -3.43 7.76
CA ILE A 16 -5.01 -3.56 8.48
C ILE A 16 -5.33 -2.28 9.25
N VAL A 17 -4.39 -1.77 10.03
CA VAL A 17 -4.57 -0.55 10.82
C VAL A 17 -4.84 0.65 9.91
N THR A 18 -4.05 0.81 8.86
CA THR A 18 -4.24 1.91 7.89
C THR A 18 -5.61 1.82 7.20
N GLY A 19 -6.02 0.62 6.77
CA GLY A 19 -7.32 0.40 6.16
C GLY A 19 -8.49 0.73 7.10
N LEU A 20 -8.41 0.33 8.37
CA LEU A 20 -9.42 0.63 9.39
C LEU A 20 -9.54 2.14 9.65
N LEU A 21 -8.41 2.84 9.84
CA LEU A 21 -8.42 4.28 10.04
C LEU A 21 -9.01 5.03 8.84
N PHE A 22 -8.76 4.53 7.63
CA PHE A 22 -9.31 5.11 6.41
C PHE A 22 -10.80 4.84 6.25
N LEU A 23 -11.28 3.66 6.65
CA LEU A 23 -12.71 3.36 6.74
C LEU A 23 -13.42 4.30 7.71
N GLU A 24 -12.82 4.56 8.88
CA GLU A 24 -13.35 5.52 9.86
C GLU A 24 -13.48 6.93 9.27
N HIS A 25 -12.48 7.40 8.51
CA HIS A 25 -12.55 8.69 7.82
C HIS A 25 -13.66 8.73 6.78
N GLY A 26 -13.79 7.68 5.96
CA GLY A 26 -14.85 7.56 4.96
C GLY A 26 -16.25 7.50 5.57
N THR A 27 -16.45 6.70 6.62
CA THR A 27 -17.74 6.62 7.33
C THR A 27 -18.07 7.93 8.05
N GLY A 28 -17.06 8.61 8.62
CA GLY A 28 -17.23 9.92 9.24
C GLY A 28 -17.75 10.97 8.26
N LYS A 29 -17.22 10.98 7.02
CA LYS A 29 -17.63 11.91 5.96
C LYS A 29 -18.99 11.58 5.34
N LEU A 30 -19.28 10.29 5.10
CA LEU A 30 -20.50 9.87 4.39
C LEU A 30 -21.67 9.60 5.32
N LEU A 31 -21.43 8.98 6.48
CA LEU A 31 -22.46 8.50 7.40
C LEU A 31 -22.53 9.35 8.67
N GLY A 32 -21.59 10.29 8.88
CA GLY A 32 -21.48 11.05 10.12
C GLY A 32 -21.13 10.19 11.34
N PHE A 33 -20.55 9.01 11.14
CA PHE A 33 -20.13 8.10 12.22
C PHE A 33 -18.64 7.74 12.08
N PRO A 34 -17.82 7.99 13.12
CA PRO A 34 -18.13 8.66 14.39
C PRO A 34 -18.50 10.14 14.20
N PRO A 35 -19.23 10.77 15.17
CA PRO A 35 -19.64 12.17 15.03
C PRO A 35 -18.40 13.05 14.86
N SER A 36 -18.26 13.66 13.71
CA SER A 36 -17.18 14.58 13.37
C SER A 36 -17.78 16.00 13.21
N ASN A 37 -16.95 17.02 13.52
CA ASN A 37 -17.35 18.42 13.35
C ASN A 37 -17.44 18.86 11.88
N HIS A 38 -17.50 17.92 10.94
CA HIS A 38 -17.69 18.21 9.54
C HIS A 38 -19.18 18.49 9.27
N ALA A 39 -19.45 19.60 8.60
CA ALA A 39 -20.80 19.90 8.10
C ALA A 39 -21.30 18.74 7.23
N ALA A 40 -22.62 18.45 7.32
CA ALA A 40 -23.24 17.43 6.49
C ALA A 40 -22.86 17.63 5.01
N PRO A 41 -22.43 16.57 4.31
CA PRO A 41 -22.00 16.69 2.93
C PRO A 41 -23.15 17.21 2.06
N THR A 42 -22.90 18.26 1.30
CA THR A 42 -23.81 18.68 0.23
C THR A 42 -23.62 17.72 -0.93
N LEU A 43 -24.69 17.14 -1.46
CA LEU A 43 -24.70 16.23 -2.59
C LEU A 43 -23.78 16.74 -3.73
N PHE A 44 -22.90 15.88 -4.23
CA PHE A 44 -21.87 16.18 -5.25
C PHE A 44 -20.74 17.12 -4.81
N SER A 45 -20.45 17.19 -3.52
CA SER A 45 -19.26 17.91 -3.06
C SER A 45 -17.99 17.08 -3.24
N LEU A 46 -16.82 17.76 -3.37
CA LEU A 46 -15.50 17.10 -3.39
C LEU A 46 -15.28 16.24 -2.14
N ILE A 47 -15.86 16.63 -1.01
CA ILE A 47 -15.78 15.91 0.28
C ILE A 47 -16.51 14.56 0.18
N GLU A 48 -17.63 14.51 -0.52
CA GLU A 48 -18.38 13.26 -0.71
C GLU A 48 -17.62 12.28 -1.62
N VAL A 49 -17.08 12.76 -2.74
CA VAL A 49 -16.24 11.96 -3.63
C VAL A 49 -15.03 11.41 -2.87
N GLN A 50 -14.37 12.24 -2.08
CA GLN A 50 -13.26 11.84 -1.22
C GLN A 50 -13.71 10.79 -0.19
N GLY A 51 -14.85 10.98 0.48
CA GLY A 51 -15.41 10.01 1.43
C GLY A 51 -15.67 8.64 0.80
N VAL A 52 -16.18 8.60 -0.44
CA VAL A 52 -16.35 7.33 -1.20
C VAL A 52 -15.01 6.68 -1.51
N LEU A 53 -14.04 7.45 -1.97
CA LEU A 53 -12.68 6.93 -2.24
C LEU A 53 -12.03 6.36 -0.97
N GLU A 54 -12.16 7.06 0.15
CA GLU A 54 -11.63 6.61 1.44
C GLU A 54 -12.35 5.34 1.94
N LEU A 55 -13.67 5.25 1.79
CA LEU A 55 -14.44 4.09 2.21
C LEU A 55 -14.09 2.86 1.36
N VAL A 56 -14.20 2.99 0.04
CA VAL A 56 -13.94 1.87 -0.89
C VAL A 56 -12.46 1.49 -0.87
N GLY A 57 -11.58 2.47 -0.95
CA GLY A 57 -10.13 2.23 -0.93
C GLY A 57 -9.65 1.66 0.40
N GLY A 58 -10.13 2.17 1.53
CA GLY A 58 -9.85 1.63 2.86
C GLY A 58 -10.29 0.17 2.99
N PHE A 59 -11.48 -0.18 2.49
CA PHE A 59 -11.96 -1.56 2.47
C PHE A 59 -11.08 -2.47 1.60
N LEU A 60 -10.69 -2.03 0.40
CA LEU A 60 -9.81 -2.80 -0.48
C LEU A 60 -8.43 -3.03 0.16
N ILE A 61 -7.87 -2.02 0.82
CA ILE A 61 -6.62 -2.12 1.57
C ILE A 61 -6.76 -3.12 2.72
N LEU A 62 -7.86 -3.06 3.48
CA LEU A 62 -8.12 -3.92 4.63
C LEU A 62 -8.15 -5.41 4.23
N ILE A 63 -8.94 -5.75 3.21
CA ILE A 63 -9.04 -7.14 2.73
C ILE A 63 -7.84 -7.58 1.89
N GLY A 64 -7.00 -6.63 1.47
CA GLY A 64 -5.81 -6.90 0.65
C GLY A 64 -6.10 -7.16 -0.83
N LEU A 65 -7.28 -6.79 -1.30
CA LEU A 65 -7.67 -6.91 -2.70
C LEU A 65 -7.25 -5.66 -3.48
N PHE A 66 -6.58 -5.85 -4.62
CA PHE A 66 -6.07 -4.74 -5.43
C PHE A 66 -5.30 -3.67 -4.62
N THR A 67 -4.53 -4.10 -3.62
CA THR A 67 -3.83 -3.21 -2.68
C THR A 67 -2.97 -2.15 -3.40
N ARG A 68 -2.29 -2.51 -4.48
CA ARG A 68 -1.40 -1.58 -5.22
C ARG A 68 -2.15 -0.43 -5.88
N PRO A 69 -3.14 -0.68 -6.79
CA PRO A 69 -3.87 0.41 -7.41
C PRO A 69 -4.70 1.21 -6.40
N ALA A 70 -5.30 0.55 -5.40
CA ALA A 70 -6.02 1.23 -4.33
C ALA A 70 -5.10 2.15 -3.52
N ALA A 71 -3.95 1.66 -3.09
CA ALA A 71 -2.97 2.46 -2.36
C ALA A 71 -2.44 3.63 -3.19
N PHE A 72 -2.22 3.45 -4.50
CA PHE A 72 -1.78 4.54 -5.37
C PHE A 72 -2.84 5.65 -5.49
N ILE A 73 -4.10 5.27 -5.68
CA ILE A 73 -5.23 6.23 -5.75
C ILE A 73 -5.38 6.98 -4.41
N LEU A 74 -5.34 6.25 -3.28
CA LEU A 74 -5.45 6.86 -1.96
C LEU A 74 -4.26 7.77 -1.61
N ALA A 75 -3.04 7.45 -2.07
CA ALA A 75 -1.90 8.34 -1.93
C ALA A 75 -2.12 9.66 -2.69
N GLY A 76 -2.65 9.59 -3.91
CA GLY A 76 -3.03 10.76 -4.70
C GLY A 76 -4.14 11.58 -4.04
N ASP A 77 -5.18 10.92 -3.53
CA ASP A 77 -6.28 11.55 -2.79
C ASP A 77 -5.77 12.34 -1.58
N MET A 78 -4.87 11.74 -0.78
CA MET A 78 -4.27 12.41 0.38
C MET A 78 -3.37 13.59 -0.01
N ALA A 79 -2.65 13.50 -1.12
CA ALA A 79 -1.87 14.63 -1.63
C ALA A 79 -2.79 15.79 -2.05
N VAL A 80 -3.86 15.50 -2.80
CA VAL A 80 -4.85 16.50 -3.20
C VAL A 80 -5.51 17.12 -1.97
N ALA A 81 -5.94 16.32 -1.00
CA ALA A 81 -6.54 16.80 0.25
C ALA A 81 -5.59 17.75 1.01
N TYR A 82 -4.31 17.41 1.07
CA TYR A 82 -3.31 18.28 1.70
C TYR A 82 -3.22 19.64 1.02
N PHE A 83 -3.01 19.66 -0.30
CA PHE A 83 -2.82 20.91 -1.03
C PHE A 83 -4.08 21.78 -1.10
N MET A 84 -5.26 21.17 -1.14
CA MET A 84 -6.53 21.91 -1.23
C MET A 84 -7.06 22.39 0.12
N ALA A 85 -6.99 21.55 1.16
CA ALA A 85 -7.63 21.84 2.43
C ALA A 85 -6.68 22.34 3.53
N HIS A 86 -5.41 21.98 3.48
CA HIS A 86 -4.43 22.24 4.53
C HIS A 86 -3.38 23.28 4.15
N ALA A 87 -2.71 23.11 3.02
CA ALA A 87 -1.61 23.99 2.58
C ALA A 87 -2.00 25.49 2.50
N PRO A 88 -3.22 25.88 2.07
CA PRO A 88 -3.59 27.28 2.03
C PRO A 88 -3.70 27.96 3.41
N LYS A 89 -3.86 27.18 4.48
CA LYS A 89 -4.01 27.71 5.85
C LYS A 89 -2.68 28.13 6.47
N SER A 90 -1.62 27.34 6.24
CA SER A 90 -0.27 27.61 6.75
C SER A 90 0.74 26.69 6.04
N PHE A 91 1.98 27.17 5.94
CA PHE A 91 3.09 26.36 5.43
C PHE A 91 3.45 25.18 6.38
N PHE A 92 3.25 25.35 7.66
CA PHE A 92 3.63 24.33 8.66
C PHE A 92 2.51 23.29 8.85
N PRO A 93 2.77 21.99 8.56
CA PRO A 93 1.76 20.93 8.71
C PRO A 93 1.19 20.79 10.11
N THR A 94 1.97 21.12 11.14
CA THR A 94 1.55 21.12 12.55
C THR A 94 0.46 22.15 12.83
N ILE A 95 0.54 23.30 12.17
CA ILE A 95 -0.39 24.42 12.36
C ILE A 95 -1.64 24.26 11.47
N ASN A 96 -1.45 23.75 10.25
CA ASN A 96 -2.55 23.60 9.29
C ASN A 96 -3.36 22.32 9.48
N GLY A 97 -2.95 21.41 10.39
CA GLY A 97 -3.63 20.15 10.67
C GLY A 97 -3.45 19.09 9.56
N GLY A 98 -2.55 19.29 8.59
CA GLY A 98 -2.33 18.39 7.45
C GLY A 98 -1.36 17.24 7.70
N GLN A 99 -0.87 17.05 8.93
CA GLN A 99 0.11 16.00 9.26
C GLN A 99 -0.38 14.61 8.87
N LEU A 100 -1.65 14.31 9.16
CA LEU A 100 -2.23 12.99 8.86
C LEU A 100 -2.33 12.75 7.36
N ALA A 101 -2.70 13.76 6.57
CA ALA A 101 -2.77 13.64 5.11
C ALA A 101 -1.40 13.33 4.51
N ILE A 102 -0.34 14.00 4.99
CA ILE A 102 1.03 13.72 4.58
C ILE A 102 1.43 12.30 4.98
N LEU A 103 1.20 11.91 6.25
CA LEU A 103 1.57 10.60 6.76
C LEU A 103 0.89 9.48 5.94
N PHE A 104 -0.42 9.58 5.73
CA PHE A 104 -1.16 8.59 4.96
C PHE A 104 -0.72 8.53 3.49
N CYS A 105 -0.42 9.67 2.86
CA CYS A 105 0.13 9.71 1.51
C CYS A 105 1.39 8.83 1.41
N PHE A 106 2.36 9.01 2.31
CA PHE A 106 3.60 8.22 2.29
C PHE A 106 3.40 6.76 2.72
N VAL A 107 2.50 6.47 3.66
CA VAL A 107 2.15 5.08 4.02
C VAL A 107 1.56 4.35 2.83
N PHE A 108 0.64 4.96 2.08
CA PHE A 108 0.08 4.35 0.88
C PHE A 108 1.11 4.18 -0.22
N LEU A 109 1.98 5.17 -0.47
CA LEU A 109 3.10 5.01 -1.39
C LEU A 109 4.00 3.84 -0.99
N TYR A 110 4.31 3.71 0.28
CA TYR A 110 5.07 2.57 0.79
C TYR A 110 4.37 1.24 0.50
N LEU A 111 3.05 1.13 0.70
CA LEU A 111 2.28 -0.07 0.37
C LEU A 111 2.29 -0.39 -1.13
N VAL A 112 2.29 0.61 -2.01
CA VAL A 112 2.44 0.41 -3.46
C VAL A 112 3.75 -0.30 -3.78
N PHE A 113 4.87 0.16 -3.20
CA PHE A 113 6.20 -0.38 -3.50
C PHE A 113 6.44 -1.74 -2.81
N GLN A 114 5.96 -1.95 -1.60
CA GLN A 114 6.12 -3.22 -0.88
C GLN A 114 5.37 -4.38 -1.55
N ALA A 115 4.21 -4.13 -2.13
CA ALA A 115 3.49 -5.15 -2.89
C ALA A 115 4.26 -5.62 -4.14
N VAL A 116 5.22 -4.83 -4.64
CA VAL A 116 6.13 -5.24 -5.74
C VAL A 116 7.19 -6.23 -5.24
N GLY A 117 7.65 -6.07 -3.99
CA GLY A 117 8.76 -6.87 -3.45
C GLY A 117 8.35 -8.28 -3.01
N SER A 118 7.12 -8.49 -2.56
CA SER A 118 6.70 -9.77 -1.97
C SER A 118 6.33 -10.86 -2.97
N GLY A 119 5.88 -10.49 -4.18
CA GLY A 119 5.51 -11.47 -5.21
C GLY A 119 6.67 -11.97 -6.08
N ALA A 120 7.70 -11.15 -6.28
CA ALA A 120 8.80 -11.46 -7.20
C ALA A 120 10.05 -12.04 -6.51
N ARG A 121 10.23 -11.77 -5.21
CA ARG A 121 11.45 -12.20 -4.48
C ARG A 121 11.36 -13.59 -3.84
N THR A 122 10.15 -14.07 -3.53
CA THR A 122 10.02 -15.33 -2.78
C THR A 122 10.20 -16.57 -3.65
N ASN A 123 9.94 -16.51 -4.95
CA ASN A 123 9.97 -17.68 -5.80
C ASN A 123 11.34 -17.92 -6.48
N GLY A 124 12.14 -16.88 -6.72
CA GLY A 124 13.45 -17.01 -7.35
C GLY A 124 14.56 -17.38 -6.37
N TRP A 125 14.62 -16.69 -5.23
CA TRP A 125 15.69 -16.90 -4.24
C TRP A 125 15.50 -18.17 -3.40
N ARG A 126 14.27 -18.56 -3.08
CA ARG A 126 14.02 -19.83 -2.38
C ARG A 126 14.33 -21.02 -3.26
N ALA A 127 14.03 -20.96 -4.55
CA ALA A 127 14.40 -22.02 -5.50
C ALA A 127 15.94 -22.19 -5.65
N CYS A 128 16.71 -21.09 -5.53
CA CYS A 128 18.17 -21.16 -5.58
C CYS A 128 18.78 -21.52 -4.21
N ALA A 129 18.19 -21.14 -3.08
CA ALA A 129 18.66 -21.49 -1.75
C ALA A 129 18.39 -22.97 -1.42
N ASP A 130 17.25 -23.51 -1.88
CA ASP A 130 16.92 -24.94 -1.73
C ASP A 130 17.79 -25.84 -2.62
N ALA A 131 18.42 -25.30 -3.68
CA ALA A 131 19.36 -26.03 -4.54
C ALA A 131 20.72 -26.28 -3.88
N ASP A 132 21.05 -25.54 -2.82
CA ASP A 132 22.32 -25.68 -2.09
C ASP A 132 22.20 -26.62 -0.87
N GLN A 133 21.06 -27.22 -0.62
CA GLN A 133 20.88 -28.23 0.42
C GLN A 133 21.23 -29.63 -0.08
N PRO A 134 22.13 -30.38 0.62
CA PRO A 134 22.61 -31.69 0.18
C PRO A 134 21.67 -32.82 0.54
N ARG A 135 20.46 -32.89 0.04
CA ARG A 135 19.60 -34.10 0.05
C ARG A 135 18.55 -34.14 -1.06
N ALA A 136 18.71 -35.17 -1.90
CA ALA A 136 17.71 -35.87 -2.71
C ALA A 136 16.69 -35.01 -3.48
N SER A 137 17.06 -34.65 -4.65
CA SER A 137 16.32 -34.30 -5.87
C SER A 137 17.03 -33.18 -6.67
N LYS A 138 18.31 -33.42 -6.97
CA LYS A 138 19.13 -32.45 -7.72
C LYS A 138 18.66 -32.21 -9.15
N ASP A 139 17.94 -33.14 -9.75
CA ASP A 139 17.62 -33.07 -11.19
C ASP A 139 16.46 -32.11 -11.52
N SER A 140 15.45 -31.99 -10.68
CA SER A 140 14.31 -31.08 -10.89
C SER A 140 14.63 -29.61 -10.59
N ALA A 141 15.50 -29.33 -9.61
CA ALA A 141 15.87 -27.97 -9.23
C ALA A 141 16.86 -27.35 -10.23
N ALA A 142 17.81 -28.12 -10.73
CA ALA A 142 18.77 -27.71 -11.75
C ALA A 142 18.08 -27.39 -13.09
N LEU A 143 17.08 -28.20 -13.50
CA LEU A 143 16.28 -27.95 -14.71
C LEU A 143 15.48 -26.65 -14.61
N ARG A 144 14.90 -26.33 -13.45
CA ARG A 144 14.12 -25.08 -13.23
C ARG A 144 15.04 -23.85 -13.22
N CYS A 145 16.24 -23.95 -12.65
CA CYS A 145 17.20 -22.86 -12.64
C CYS A 145 17.70 -22.54 -14.06
N THR A 146 17.98 -23.56 -14.87
CA THR A 146 18.39 -23.41 -16.27
C THR A 146 17.32 -22.78 -17.16
N ILE A 147 16.05 -23.10 -16.93
CA ILE A 147 14.92 -22.51 -17.67
C ILE A 147 14.74 -21.02 -17.33
N ILE A 148 14.93 -20.63 -16.07
CA ILE A 148 14.82 -19.25 -15.63
C ILE A 148 15.94 -18.39 -16.20
N ILE A 149 17.16 -18.89 -16.25
CA ILE A 149 18.32 -18.17 -16.81
C ILE A 149 18.16 -18.00 -18.34
N LYS A 150 17.65 -19.02 -19.03
CA LYS A 150 17.43 -18.96 -20.50
C LYS A 150 16.31 -18.04 -20.94
N LYS A 151 15.41 -17.62 -20.03
CA LYS A 151 14.27 -16.75 -20.30
C LYS A 151 14.53 -15.27 -20.06
N ARG A 152 15.76 -14.87 -19.69
CA ARG A 152 16.14 -13.46 -19.67
C ARG A 152 16.42 -12.98 -21.08
N PRO A 153 15.70 -12.02 -21.63
CA PRO A 153 16.10 -11.37 -22.86
C PRO A 153 17.43 -10.63 -22.59
N GLN A 154 18.41 -10.91 -23.42
CA GLN A 154 19.68 -10.17 -23.48
C GLN A 154 19.32 -8.72 -23.83
N VAL A 155 19.40 -7.81 -22.86
CA VAL A 155 19.44 -6.38 -23.16
C VAL A 155 20.81 -6.10 -23.71
N MET A 156 20.87 -6.00 -25.03
CA MET A 156 22.04 -5.60 -25.79
C MET A 156 22.50 -4.21 -25.33
N SER A 157 23.75 -4.15 -24.88
CA SER A 157 24.52 -2.91 -24.81
C SER A 157 24.77 -2.39 -26.23
N SER A 158 24.32 -1.22 -26.51
CA SER A 158 24.85 -0.32 -27.53
C SER A 158 25.01 1.05 -26.91
#